data_d62c97921db07ce88a879a49089328b0
#
_entry.id   d62c97921db07ce88a879a49089328b0
#
_cell.length_a   1.000
_cell.length_b   1.000
_cell.length_c   1.000
_cell.angle_alpha   90.00
_cell.angle_beta   90.00
_cell.angle_gamma   90.00
#
_symmetry.space_group_name_H-M   'P 1'
#
loop_
_entity.id
_entity.type
_entity.pdbx_description
1 polymer ?
#
loop_
_entity_poly.entity_id
_entity_poly.type
_entity_poly.pdbx_seq_one_letter_code
_entity_poly.pdbx_strand_id
1 'polypeptide(L)'
;MQGIVYILTNKNKTTLYIGVTSNLQRRIAEHKLHLNKGFSDSFNTEWLVYYEMHDMVVDAINRETCLKRWKREWKDKLINEFNPEWKDLSEEIGVDEAYLKAIKEAFDAGALWKEQEVVG
;
A
#
# COMPACT_ATOMS: atom_id res chain seq x y z
N MET A 1 -1.40 18.81 -1.98
CA MET A 1 -0.83 17.49 -2.25
C MET A 1 -1.79 16.41 -1.76
N GLN A 2 -2.13 15.49 -2.63
CA GLN A 2 -3.02 14.39 -2.28
C GLN A 2 -2.33 13.35 -1.43
N GLY A 3 -3.11 12.67 -0.61
CA GLY A 3 -2.64 11.53 0.14
C GLY A 3 -3.57 10.35 -0.10
N ILE A 4 -3.01 9.15 -0.10
CA ILE A 4 -3.74 7.92 -0.36
C ILE A 4 -3.51 6.98 0.80
N VAL A 5 -4.60 6.57 1.44
CA VAL A 5 -4.54 5.54 2.48
C VAL A 5 -4.76 4.20 1.80
N TYR A 6 -3.96 3.21 2.16
CA TYR A 6 -4.07 1.89 1.53
C TYR A 6 -3.93 0.80 2.59
N ILE A 7 -4.48 -0.35 2.27
CA ILE A 7 -4.37 -1.54 3.12
C ILE A 7 -3.83 -2.68 2.29
N LEU A 8 -2.77 -3.30 2.78
CA LEU A 8 -2.18 -4.49 2.20
C LEU A 8 -2.49 -5.69 3.07
N THR A 9 -2.53 -6.86 2.47
CA THR A 9 -2.64 -8.11 3.20
C THR A 9 -1.66 -9.12 2.63
N ASN A 10 -1.42 -10.18 3.38
CA ASN A 10 -0.62 -11.30 2.91
C ASN A 10 -1.53 -12.30 2.19
N LYS A 11 -0.91 -13.30 1.57
CA LYS A 11 -1.64 -14.30 0.78
C LYS A 11 -2.76 -14.99 1.58
N ASN A 12 -2.52 -15.24 2.85
CA ASN A 12 -3.48 -15.94 3.70
C ASN A 12 -4.50 -15.01 4.36
N LYS A 13 -4.39 -13.71 4.11
CA LYS A 13 -5.32 -12.69 4.64
C LYS A 13 -5.35 -12.65 6.16
N THR A 14 -4.22 -12.99 6.78
CA THR A 14 -4.11 -13.03 8.25
C THR A 14 -3.59 -11.73 8.82
N THR A 15 -2.85 -10.95 8.05
CA THR A 15 -2.20 -9.73 8.51
C THR A 15 -2.60 -8.56 7.63
N LEU A 16 -2.89 -7.43 8.24
CA LEU A 16 -3.19 -6.19 7.53
C LEU A 16 -2.10 -5.17 7.81
N TYR A 17 -1.68 -4.47 6.77
CA TYR A 17 -0.76 -3.35 6.88
C TYR A 17 -1.45 -2.11 6.34
N ILE A 18 -1.52 -1.06 7.14
CA ILE A 18 -2.16 0.20 6.75
C ILE A 18 -1.09 1.25 6.60
N GLY A 19 -1.10 1.94 5.46
CA GLY A 19 -0.13 2.98 5.18
C GLY A 19 -0.75 4.17 4.49
N VAL A 20 0.03 5.22 4.33
CA VAL A 20 -0.35 6.40 3.58
C VAL A 20 0.80 6.81 2.69
N THR A 21 0.49 7.25 1.49
CA THR A 21 1.51 7.64 0.52
C THR A 21 0.97 8.72 -0.40
N SER A 22 1.86 9.46 -1.02
CA SER A 22 1.50 10.38 -2.10
C SER A 22 1.60 9.73 -3.47
N ASN A 23 2.15 8.53 -3.56
CA ASN A 23 2.30 7.80 -4.82
C ASN A 23 2.01 6.31 -4.59
N LEU A 24 0.75 5.94 -4.79
CA LEU A 24 0.29 4.58 -4.49
C LEU A 24 0.99 3.53 -5.35
N GLN A 25 1.08 3.76 -6.65
CA GLN A 25 1.66 2.78 -7.57
C GLN A 25 3.09 2.43 -7.17
N ARG A 26 3.89 3.45 -6.94
CA ARG A 26 5.27 3.26 -6.56
C ARG A 26 5.40 2.55 -5.21
N ARG A 27 4.57 2.96 -4.25
CA ARG A 27 4.62 2.37 -2.91
C ARG A 27 4.25 0.90 -2.94
N ILE A 28 3.22 0.54 -3.73
CA ILE A 28 2.84 -0.86 -3.87
C ILE A 28 3.97 -1.67 -4.53
N ALA A 29 4.62 -1.09 -5.54
CA ALA A 29 5.76 -1.75 -6.17
C ALA A 29 6.89 -2.00 -5.17
N GLU A 30 7.17 -1.02 -4.32
CA GLU A 30 8.20 -1.17 -3.28
C GLU A 30 7.87 -2.32 -2.32
N HIS A 31 6.61 -2.45 -1.94
CA HIS A 31 6.19 -3.56 -1.08
C HIS A 31 6.33 -4.91 -1.78
N LYS A 32 5.86 -5.00 -3.02
CA LYS A 32 5.93 -6.25 -3.78
C LYS A 32 7.36 -6.70 -4.05
N LEU A 33 8.25 -5.75 -4.27
CA LEU A 33 9.64 -6.03 -4.57
C LEU A 33 10.52 -6.08 -3.32
N HIS A 34 9.93 -5.87 -2.14
CA HIS A 34 10.64 -5.90 -0.86
C HIS A 34 11.83 -4.93 -0.82
N LEU A 35 11.62 -3.73 -1.37
CA LEU A 35 12.69 -2.72 -1.43
C LEU A 35 12.89 -2.01 -0.11
N ASN A 36 11.88 -1.99 0.75
CA ASN A 36 11.96 -1.37 2.07
C ASN A 36 11.85 -2.43 3.13
N LYS A 37 12.70 -2.34 4.16
CA LYS A 37 12.63 -3.23 5.31
C LYS A 37 11.61 -2.71 6.30
N GLY A 38 10.93 -3.59 7.00
CA GLY A 38 9.96 -3.20 8.02
C GLY A 38 8.85 -4.21 8.18
N PHE A 39 7.78 -3.78 8.82
CA PHE A 39 6.65 -4.66 9.16
C PHE A 39 6.09 -5.36 7.92
N SER A 40 5.79 -4.58 6.88
CA SER A 40 5.18 -5.14 5.67
C SER A 40 6.08 -6.20 5.03
N ASP A 41 7.39 -5.94 4.99
CA ASP A 41 8.34 -6.90 4.42
C ASP A 41 8.38 -8.19 5.23
N SER A 42 8.39 -8.06 6.56
CA SER A 42 8.47 -9.23 7.46
C SER A 42 7.25 -10.13 7.34
N PHE A 43 6.08 -9.59 7.06
CA PHE A 43 4.84 -10.36 6.99
C PHE A 43 4.34 -10.60 5.58
N ASN A 44 5.13 -10.24 4.57
CA ASN A 44 4.79 -10.43 3.15
C ASN A 44 3.44 -9.84 2.79
N THR A 45 3.14 -8.64 3.29
CA THR A 45 1.90 -7.95 2.96
C THR A 45 2.07 -7.27 1.61
N GLU A 46 1.76 -7.99 0.54
CA GLU A 46 2.01 -7.54 -0.83
C GLU A 46 0.75 -7.36 -1.67
N TRP A 47 -0.40 -7.77 -1.14
CA TRP A 47 -1.66 -7.68 -1.87
C TRP A 47 -2.40 -6.42 -1.49
N LEU A 48 -2.67 -5.57 -2.46
CA LEU A 48 -3.44 -4.35 -2.23
C LEU A 48 -4.93 -4.70 -2.22
N VAL A 49 -5.58 -4.55 -1.07
CA VAL A 49 -6.99 -4.92 -0.95
C VAL A 49 -7.91 -3.73 -0.73
N TYR A 50 -7.36 -2.55 -0.42
CA TYR A 50 -8.16 -1.36 -0.18
C TYR A 50 -7.33 -0.10 -0.39
N TYR A 51 -7.94 0.95 -0.93
CA TYR A 51 -7.33 2.27 -0.94
C TYR A 51 -8.40 3.34 -1.01
N GLU A 52 -8.07 4.52 -0.51
CA GLU A 52 -8.93 5.70 -0.58
C GLU A 52 -8.07 6.94 -0.77
N MET A 53 -8.57 7.89 -1.54
CA MET A 53 -7.84 9.11 -1.86
C MET A 53 -8.37 10.28 -1.05
N HIS A 54 -7.46 11.14 -0.63
CA HIS A 54 -7.77 12.38 0.07
C HIS A 54 -7.11 13.54 -0.66
N ASP A 55 -7.80 14.66 -0.76
CA ASP A 55 -7.26 15.83 -1.46
C ASP A 55 -6.04 16.40 -0.75
N MET A 56 -6.00 16.28 0.56
CA MET A 56 -4.89 16.77 1.38
C MET A 56 -4.21 15.62 2.10
N VAL A 57 -2.88 15.63 2.08
CA VAL A 57 -2.11 14.57 2.73
C VAL A 57 -2.36 14.52 4.24
N VAL A 58 -2.63 15.66 4.87
CA VAL A 58 -2.89 15.69 6.31
C VAL A 58 -4.14 14.90 6.66
N ASP A 59 -5.17 14.99 5.81
CA ASP A 59 -6.40 14.22 6.03
C ASP A 59 -6.15 12.73 5.89
N ALA A 60 -5.33 12.34 4.92
CA ALA A 60 -4.95 10.94 4.75
C ALA A 60 -4.18 10.40 5.95
N ILE A 61 -3.26 11.19 6.50
CA ILE A 61 -2.49 10.81 7.68
C ILE A 61 -3.42 10.62 8.88
N ASN A 62 -4.38 11.54 9.06
CA ASN A 62 -5.34 11.43 10.16
C ASN A 62 -6.22 10.18 9.98
N ARG A 63 -6.62 9.89 8.76
CA ARG A 63 -7.43 8.70 8.46
C ARG A 63 -6.65 7.42 8.74
N GLU A 64 -5.40 7.38 8.33
CA GLU A 64 -4.54 6.22 8.58
C GLU A 64 -4.42 5.96 10.09
N THR A 65 -4.17 7.00 10.86
CA THR A 65 -4.09 6.90 12.32
C THR A 65 -5.38 6.35 12.90
N CYS A 66 -6.51 6.83 12.40
CA CYS A 66 -7.83 6.37 12.83
C CYS A 66 -8.02 4.88 12.52
N LEU A 67 -7.74 4.48 11.29
CA LEU A 67 -7.93 3.08 10.87
C LEU A 67 -7.04 2.12 11.65
N LYS A 68 -5.84 2.53 11.99
CA LYS A 68 -4.94 1.67 12.76
C LYS A 68 -5.49 1.34 14.15
N ARG A 69 -6.39 2.18 14.68
CA ARG A 69 -7.00 1.96 15.99
C ARG A 69 -8.27 1.12 15.93
N TRP A 70 -8.81 0.91 14.73
CA TRP A 70 -10.02 0.13 14.56
C TRP A 70 -9.77 -1.33 14.92
N LYS A 71 -10.83 -2.00 15.38
CA LYS A 71 -10.81 -3.45 15.55
C LYS A 71 -10.67 -4.12 14.20
N ARG A 72 -10.09 -5.33 14.19
CA ARG A 72 -9.89 -6.08 12.96
C ARG A 72 -11.20 -6.25 12.18
N GLU A 73 -12.27 -6.58 12.84
CA GLU A 73 -13.55 -6.81 12.19
C GLU A 73 -14.08 -5.57 11.48
N TRP A 74 -13.78 -4.38 11.99
CA TRP A 74 -14.18 -3.14 11.32
C TRP A 74 -13.35 -2.90 10.06
N LYS A 75 -12.08 -3.22 10.11
CA LYS A 75 -11.20 -3.12 8.95
C LYS A 75 -11.64 -4.12 7.88
N ASP A 76 -11.97 -5.34 8.29
CA ASP A 76 -12.45 -6.36 7.36
C ASP A 76 -13.73 -5.91 6.68
N LYS A 77 -14.64 -5.30 7.41
CA LYS A 77 -15.89 -4.79 6.84
C LYS A 77 -15.62 -3.70 5.81
N LEU A 78 -14.70 -2.79 6.12
CA LEU A 78 -14.32 -1.73 5.20
C LEU A 78 -13.78 -2.33 3.90
N ILE A 79 -12.91 -3.32 4.00
CA ILE A 79 -12.35 -4.00 2.84
C ILE A 79 -13.46 -4.74 2.07
N ASN A 80 -14.32 -5.45 2.76
CA ASN A 80 -15.39 -6.24 2.14
C ASN A 80 -16.34 -5.36 1.32
N GLU A 81 -16.62 -4.16 1.79
CA GLU A 81 -17.50 -3.24 1.07
C GLU A 81 -16.85 -2.72 -0.21
N PHE A 82 -15.55 -2.57 -0.21
CA PHE A 82 -14.78 -2.05 -1.33
C PHE A 82 -14.35 -3.15 -2.29
N ASN A 83 -13.95 -4.28 -1.75
CA ASN A 83 -13.33 -5.38 -2.49
C ASN A 83 -13.80 -6.71 -1.89
N PRO A 84 -15.05 -7.13 -2.19
CA PRO A 84 -15.65 -8.29 -1.52
C PRO A 84 -14.84 -9.59 -1.65
N GLU A 85 -14.09 -9.73 -2.72
CA GLU A 85 -13.31 -10.94 -2.95
C GLU A 85 -11.90 -10.87 -2.39
N TRP A 86 -11.51 -9.72 -1.85
CA TRP A 86 -10.16 -9.49 -1.34
C TRP A 86 -9.09 -9.81 -2.38
N LYS A 87 -9.35 -9.49 -3.63
CA LYS A 87 -8.37 -9.72 -4.68
C LYS A 87 -7.30 -8.62 -4.64
N ASP A 88 -6.14 -8.94 -5.19
CA ASP A 88 -5.06 -7.97 -5.29
C ASP A 88 -5.42 -6.93 -6.36
N LEU A 89 -5.56 -5.68 -5.96
CA LEU A 89 -5.97 -4.59 -6.85
C LEU A 89 -4.79 -3.92 -7.56
N SER A 90 -3.60 -4.46 -7.41
CA SER A 90 -2.38 -3.82 -7.93
C SER A 90 -2.42 -3.60 -9.44
N GLU A 91 -2.87 -4.59 -10.20
CA GLU A 91 -2.91 -4.46 -11.66
C GLU A 91 -3.92 -3.40 -12.10
N GLU A 92 -5.03 -3.28 -11.37
CA GLU A 92 -6.04 -2.28 -11.69
C GLU A 92 -5.53 -0.86 -11.56
N ILE A 93 -4.54 -0.63 -10.70
CA ILE A 93 -3.95 0.69 -10.54
C ILE A 93 -2.68 0.89 -11.37
N GLY A 94 -2.37 -0.08 -12.24
CA GLY A 94 -1.23 0.03 -13.14
C GLY A 94 0.06 -0.60 -12.66
N VAL A 95 0.02 -1.33 -11.54
CA VAL A 95 1.22 -2.02 -11.04
C VAL A 95 1.20 -3.45 -11.57
N ASP A 96 1.62 -3.58 -12.83
CA ASP A 96 1.71 -4.87 -13.51
C ASP A 96 3.18 -5.31 -13.61
N GLU A 97 3.42 -6.40 -14.32
CA GLU A 97 4.79 -6.92 -14.45
C GLU A 97 5.73 -5.92 -15.10
N ALA A 98 5.26 -5.21 -16.12
CA ALA A 98 6.10 -4.23 -16.82
C ALA A 98 6.48 -3.08 -15.88
N TYR A 99 5.52 -2.59 -15.11
CA TYR A 99 5.78 -1.53 -14.14
C TYR A 99 6.76 -2.00 -13.07
N LEU A 100 6.55 -3.20 -12.53
CA LEU A 100 7.43 -3.76 -11.50
C LEU A 100 8.86 -3.91 -12.03
N LYS A 101 9.00 -4.38 -13.27
CA LYS A 101 10.31 -4.52 -13.89
C LYS A 101 11.00 -3.16 -14.01
N ALA A 102 10.28 -2.15 -14.46
CA ALA A 102 10.83 -0.81 -14.60
C ALA A 102 11.27 -0.22 -13.26
N ILE A 103 10.46 -0.40 -12.22
CA ILE A 103 10.80 0.08 -10.88
C ILE A 103 12.03 -0.65 -10.33
N LYS A 104 12.11 -1.96 -10.53
CA LYS A 104 13.25 -2.74 -10.07
C LYS A 104 14.54 -2.29 -10.75
N GLU A 105 14.49 -2.07 -12.06
CA GLU A 105 15.64 -1.60 -12.82
C GLU A 105 16.07 -0.21 -12.35
N ALA A 106 15.10 0.69 -12.14
CA ALA A 106 15.41 2.02 -11.66
C ALA A 106 16.00 2.01 -10.25
N PHE A 107 15.49 1.14 -9.39
CA PHE A 107 16.02 0.98 -8.05
C PHE A 107 17.45 0.47 -8.09
N ASP A 108 17.70 -0.56 -8.89
CA ASP A 108 19.04 -1.15 -9.03
C ASP A 108 20.04 -0.13 -9.59
N ALA A 109 19.56 0.79 -10.42
CA ALA A 109 20.39 1.87 -10.96
C ALA A 109 20.55 3.05 -9.98
N GLY A 110 19.92 3.00 -8.82
CA GLY A 110 20.00 4.06 -7.81
C GLY A 110 19.14 5.28 -8.12
N ALA A 111 18.13 5.14 -8.99
CA ALA A 111 17.35 6.27 -9.46
C ALA A 111 16.14 6.61 -8.59
N LEU A 112 15.62 5.66 -7.83
CA LEU A 112 14.35 5.84 -7.10
C LEU A 112 14.45 5.86 -5.60
N TRP A 113 15.41 5.20 -5.05
CA TRP A 113 15.44 4.89 -3.63
C TRP A 113 15.57 6.11 -2.73
N LYS A 114 15.99 7.25 -3.28
CA LYS A 114 16.24 8.45 -2.47
C LYS A 114 15.00 9.27 -2.19
N GLU A 115 13.90 8.98 -2.85
CA GLU A 115 12.69 9.71 -2.56
C GLU A 115 12.09 9.19 -1.26
N GLN A 116 11.59 10.14 -0.46
CA GLN A 116 11.03 9.80 0.84
C GLN A 116 9.54 9.85 0.78
N GLU A 117 8.90 8.87 1.42
CA GLU A 117 7.47 8.88 1.59
C GLU A 117 7.08 9.75 2.79
N VAL A 118 5.86 10.25 2.75
CA VAL A 118 5.36 11.08 3.85
C VAL A 118 5.29 10.27 5.13
N VAL A 119 4.73 9.07 5.03
CA VAL A 119 4.65 8.13 6.14
C VAL A 119 4.78 6.75 5.55
N GLY A 120 5.52 5.94 6.19
CA GLY A 120 5.79 4.63 5.70
C GLY A 120 4.99 3.54 6.24
#